data_29621296f3ca92f21ee2fe3ed5a8ab89
#
_entry.id   29621296f3ca92f21ee2fe3ed5a8ab89
#
_cell.length_a   1.000
_cell.length_b   1.000
_cell.length_c   1.000
_cell.angle_alpha   90.00
_cell.angle_beta   90.00
_cell.angle_gamma   90.00
#
_symmetry.space_group_name_H-M   'P 1'
#
loop_
_entity.id
_entity.type
_entity.pdbx_description
1 polymer ?
#
loop_
_entity_poly.entity_id
_entity_poly.type
_entity_poly.pdbx_seq_one_letter_code
_entity_poly.pdbx_strand_id
1 'polypeptide(L)'
;MVTQTKTKKHRSSQSTPSHYVLRVELMGIQPSIWRSIHLDGRTRLDALHHILQAAMGWSDSHLHKFEIRGKHYGVPDPEFTDPGWEVLDEKKYRLNQLLAEGNTCDYLYDFGDSWMHRITVETIKDVKPSPSDDGFAWVEAGERACPPDDAGGSGGYQNFLDRLNDDPYGDETKAFQEWAGLDFDPERFDRQAVNATISRMLWNRWIKIGP
;
A
#
# COMPACT_ATOMS: atom_id res chain seq x y z
N MET A 1 31.51 -0.75 49.76
CA MET A 1 30.86 -1.64 48.74
C MET A 1 29.75 -0.86 48.08
N VAL A 2 29.99 -0.38 46.86
CA VAL A 2 29.00 0.39 46.12
C VAL A 2 28.38 -0.58 45.10
N THR A 3 27.11 -0.91 45.29
CA THR A 3 26.34 -1.81 44.44
C THR A 3 25.94 -1.04 43.20
N GLN A 4 26.56 -1.35 42.05
CA GLN A 4 26.11 -0.84 40.75
C GLN A 4 24.83 -1.55 40.30
N THR A 5 23.74 -0.82 40.32
CA THR A 5 22.46 -1.24 39.75
C THR A 5 22.58 -1.18 38.22
N LYS A 6 22.61 -2.34 37.55
CA LYS A 6 22.51 -2.44 36.10
C LYS A 6 21.10 -2.02 35.64
N THR A 7 21.01 -0.83 35.08
CA THR A 7 19.81 -0.36 34.38
C THR A 7 19.57 -1.26 33.16
N LYS A 8 18.51 -2.09 33.18
CA LYS A 8 17.99 -2.78 32.01
C LYS A 8 17.57 -1.71 31.00
N LYS A 9 18.30 -1.59 29.88
CA LYS A 9 17.82 -0.85 28.69
C LYS A 9 16.48 -1.44 28.29
N HIS A 10 15.41 -0.69 28.44
CA HIS A 10 14.11 -0.99 27.84
C HIS A 10 14.33 -1.05 26.31
N ARG A 11 14.32 -2.24 25.74
CA ARG A 11 14.22 -2.44 24.29
C ARG A 11 12.88 -1.81 23.89
N SER A 12 12.91 -0.78 23.05
CA SER A 12 11.69 -0.09 22.64
C SER A 12 10.73 -1.10 22.01
N SER A 13 9.45 -1.03 22.36
CA SER A 13 8.38 -1.88 21.81
C SER A 13 8.31 -1.84 20.28
N GLN A 14 8.92 -0.83 19.68
CA GLN A 14 8.99 -0.59 18.22
C GLN A 14 9.90 -1.57 17.46
N SER A 15 10.76 -2.33 18.14
CA SER A 15 11.63 -3.33 17.53
C SER A 15 11.07 -4.75 17.56
N THR A 16 9.92 -4.96 18.21
CA THR A 16 9.29 -6.28 18.29
C THR A 16 8.45 -6.52 17.05
N PRO A 17 8.62 -7.65 16.35
CA PRO A 17 7.80 -7.98 15.20
C PRO A 17 6.34 -8.15 15.61
N SER A 18 5.44 -7.68 14.79
CA SER A 18 4.00 -7.84 14.95
C SER A 18 3.37 -8.08 13.59
N HIS A 19 2.35 -8.92 13.53
CA HIS A 19 1.66 -9.25 12.31
C HIS A 19 0.44 -8.34 12.15
N TYR A 20 0.49 -7.46 11.17
CA TYR A 20 -0.59 -6.59 10.75
C TYR A 20 -1.38 -7.23 9.61
N VAL A 21 -2.70 -7.13 9.69
CA VAL A 21 -3.61 -7.42 8.59
C VAL A 21 -4.23 -6.10 8.17
N LEU A 22 -3.95 -5.68 6.94
CA LEU A 22 -4.47 -4.45 6.36
C LEU A 22 -5.51 -4.78 5.29
N ARG A 23 -6.69 -4.19 5.39
CA ARG A 23 -7.61 -4.07 4.27
C ARG A 23 -7.30 -2.78 3.53
N VAL A 24 -6.96 -2.91 2.25
CA VAL A 24 -6.71 -1.79 1.34
C VAL A 24 -7.82 -1.76 0.30
N GLU A 25 -8.51 -0.65 0.16
CA GLU A 25 -9.64 -0.49 -0.74
C GLU A 25 -9.45 0.74 -1.62
N LEU A 26 -9.55 0.57 -2.94
CA LEU A 26 -9.52 1.67 -3.90
C LEU A 26 -10.88 2.37 -3.88
N MET A 27 -10.86 3.66 -3.56
CA MET A 27 -12.06 4.44 -3.34
C MET A 27 -12.69 4.91 -4.66
N GLY A 28 -14.02 5.04 -4.65
CA GLY A 28 -14.76 5.60 -5.78
C GLY A 28 -15.05 4.64 -6.93
N ILE A 29 -14.80 3.34 -6.76
CA ILE A 29 -15.04 2.29 -7.75
C ILE A 29 -16.07 1.28 -7.21
N GLN A 30 -17.00 0.87 -8.07
CA GLN A 30 -17.98 -0.18 -7.77
C GLN A 30 -18.08 -1.19 -8.92
N PRO A 31 -18.12 -2.50 -8.61
CA PRO A 31 -17.86 -3.12 -7.30
C PRO A 31 -16.47 -2.85 -6.77
N SER A 32 -16.28 -2.97 -5.45
CA SER A 32 -15.04 -2.59 -4.76
C SER A 32 -13.81 -3.37 -5.24
N ILE A 33 -12.70 -2.66 -5.45
CA ILE A 33 -11.36 -3.22 -5.69
C ILE A 33 -10.62 -3.18 -4.36
N TRP A 34 -10.22 -4.33 -3.83
CA TRP A 34 -9.60 -4.40 -2.52
C TRP A 34 -8.54 -5.50 -2.39
N ARG A 35 -7.70 -5.36 -1.38
CA ARG A 35 -6.66 -6.34 -1.02
C ARG A 35 -6.62 -6.52 0.51
N SER A 36 -6.42 -7.76 0.96
CA SER A 36 -6.04 -8.08 2.33
C SER A 36 -4.55 -8.36 2.36
N ILE A 37 -3.78 -7.47 2.98
CA ILE A 37 -2.32 -7.51 3.00
C ILE A 37 -1.86 -7.85 4.41
N HIS A 38 -1.05 -8.90 4.53
CA HIS A 38 -0.41 -9.36 5.75
C HIS A 38 1.05 -8.93 5.74
N LEU A 39 1.50 -8.23 6.77
CA LEU A 39 2.88 -7.76 6.83
C LEU A 39 3.37 -7.55 8.27
N ASP A 40 4.67 -7.43 8.40
CA ASP A 40 5.32 -7.08 9.66
C ASP A 40 5.06 -5.61 10.01
N GLY A 41 4.62 -5.34 11.23
CA GLY A 41 4.36 -3.97 11.70
C GLY A 41 5.60 -3.06 11.72
N ARG A 42 6.80 -3.62 11.62
CA ARG A 42 8.05 -2.86 11.47
C ARG A 42 8.28 -2.33 10.05
N THR A 43 7.38 -2.62 9.12
CA THR A 43 7.42 -2.10 7.74
C THR A 43 7.43 -0.58 7.76
N ARG A 44 8.42 0.03 7.09
CA ARG A 44 8.45 1.48 6.88
C ARG A 44 7.43 1.88 5.82
N LEU A 45 7.01 3.15 5.83
CA LEU A 45 6.01 3.61 4.86
C LEU A 45 6.51 3.54 3.42
N ASP A 46 7.81 3.78 3.14
CA ASP A 46 8.40 3.59 1.81
C ASP A 46 8.30 2.13 1.33
N ALA A 47 8.53 1.17 2.21
CA ALA A 47 8.36 -0.24 1.89
C ALA A 47 6.87 -0.62 1.73
N LEU A 48 5.99 -0.02 2.53
CA LEU A 48 4.54 -0.18 2.39
C LEU A 48 4.05 0.33 1.03
N HIS A 49 4.54 1.50 0.58
CA HIS A 49 4.24 2.03 -0.74
C HIS A 49 4.55 1.00 -1.84
N HIS A 50 5.76 0.44 -1.87
CA HIS A 50 6.11 -0.56 -2.89
C HIS A 50 5.28 -1.86 -2.78
N ILE A 51 4.91 -2.27 -1.55
CA ILE A 51 3.98 -3.40 -1.36
C ILE A 51 2.61 -3.07 -1.94
N LEU A 52 2.09 -1.85 -1.74
CA LEU A 52 0.83 -1.39 -2.32
C LEU A 52 0.90 -1.36 -3.84
N GLN A 53 1.97 -0.84 -4.43
CA GLN A 53 2.18 -0.84 -5.88
C GLN A 53 2.13 -2.26 -6.45
N ALA A 54 2.85 -3.20 -5.83
CA ALA A 54 2.81 -4.60 -6.25
C ALA A 54 1.43 -5.24 -6.06
N ALA A 55 0.73 -4.93 -4.95
CA ALA A 55 -0.60 -5.48 -4.64
C ALA A 55 -1.68 -4.96 -5.59
N MET A 56 -1.54 -3.74 -6.07
CA MET A 56 -2.44 -3.11 -7.03
C MET A 56 -2.06 -3.42 -8.48
N GLY A 57 -0.79 -3.65 -8.79
CA GLY A 57 -0.29 -3.96 -10.13
C GLY A 57 0.20 -2.72 -10.87
N TRP A 58 0.51 -1.64 -10.16
CA TRP A 58 1.07 -0.41 -10.73
C TRP A 58 2.59 -0.44 -10.86
N SER A 59 3.10 0.48 -11.70
CA SER A 59 4.51 0.52 -12.09
C SER A 59 5.36 1.49 -11.28
N ASP A 60 4.80 2.19 -10.28
CA ASP A 60 5.47 3.19 -9.45
C ASP A 60 6.03 4.37 -10.29
N SER A 61 5.23 4.83 -11.26
CA SER A 61 5.60 5.91 -12.20
C SER A 61 5.17 7.31 -11.74
N HIS A 62 4.37 7.40 -10.69
CA HIS A 62 3.78 8.65 -10.20
C HIS A 62 4.11 8.92 -8.73
N LEU A 63 3.86 10.17 -8.31
CA LEU A 63 4.03 10.58 -6.91
C LEU A 63 2.94 9.98 -6.02
N HIS A 64 3.27 9.83 -4.74
CA HIS A 64 2.35 9.32 -3.75
C HIS A 64 2.48 10.04 -2.40
N LYS A 65 1.49 9.86 -1.54
CA LYS A 65 1.54 10.25 -0.13
C LYS A 65 0.63 9.38 0.73
N PHE A 66 0.99 9.25 2.00
CA PHE A 66 0.09 8.77 3.04
C PHE A 66 -0.46 9.96 3.84
N GLU A 67 -1.72 9.88 4.23
CA GLU A 67 -2.31 10.79 5.19
C GLU A 67 -2.72 10.00 6.44
N ILE A 68 -2.03 10.26 7.56
CA ILE A 68 -2.21 9.56 8.83
C ILE A 68 -2.42 10.58 9.94
N ARG A 69 -3.61 10.60 10.54
CA ARG A 69 -3.95 11.53 11.63
C ARG A 69 -3.68 13.00 11.28
N GLY A 70 -4.06 13.40 10.06
CA GLY A 70 -3.89 14.77 9.55
C GLY A 70 -2.45 15.19 9.26
N LYS A 71 -1.50 14.23 9.19
CA LYS A 71 -0.13 14.45 8.75
C LYS A 71 0.12 13.75 7.44
N HIS A 72 0.94 14.37 6.58
CA HIS A 72 1.33 13.82 5.29
C HIS A 72 2.72 13.17 5.40
N TYR A 73 2.87 11.98 4.80
CA TYR A 73 4.12 11.23 4.71
C TYR A 73 4.36 10.85 3.27
N GLY A 74 5.58 11.03 2.79
CA GLY A 74 5.96 10.75 1.42
C GLY A 74 7.42 11.09 1.19
N VAL A 75 7.78 11.36 -0.05
CA VAL A 75 9.11 11.86 -0.43
C VAL A 75 9.11 13.39 -0.26
N PRO A 76 9.88 13.97 0.70
CA PRO A 76 9.94 15.41 0.86
C PRO A 76 10.56 16.08 -0.36
N ASP A 77 9.92 17.13 -0.85
CA ASP A 77 10.47 17.99 -1.89
C ASP A 77 10.97 19.30 -1.23
N PRO A 78 12.28 19.56 -1.23
CA PRO A 78 12.84 20.78 -0.65
C PRO A 78 12.42 22.06 -1.36
N GLU A 79 11.99 21.98 -2.61
CA GLU A 79 11.52 23.12 -3.41
C GLU A 79 10.05 23.44 -3.16
N PHE A 80 9.29 22.48 -2.61
CA PHE A 80 7.89 22.65 -2.29
C PHE A 80 7.71 22.95 -0.80
N THR A 81 7.77 24.24 -0.45
CA THR A 81 7.61 24.73 0.94
C THR A 81 6.32 25.53 1.09
N ASP A 82 5.18 24.90 1.01
CA ASP A 82 3.91 25.58 1.33
C ASP A 82 3.72 25.56 2.86
N PRO A 83 3.61 26.73 3.54
CA PRO A 83 3.35 26.78 4.97
C PRO A 83 2.03 26.07 5.32
N GLY A 84 2.11 24.97 6.04
CA GLY A 84 0.96 24.13 6.42
C GLY A 84 0.86 22.81 5.65
N TRP A 85 1.73 22.57 4.67
CA TRP A 85 1.78 21.33 3.89
C TRP A 85 3.13 20.61 4.06
N GLU A 86 3.49 20.33 5.31
CA GLU A 86 4.73 19.61 5.59
C GLU A 86 4.58 18.13 5.23
N VAL A 87 5.44 17.62 4.34
CA VAL A 87 5.57 16.20 4.03
C VAL A 87 6.70 15.60 4.84
N LEU A 88 6.37 14.68 5.74
CA LEU A 88 7.32 13.95 6.56
C LEU A 88 7.96 12.82 5.74
N ASP A 89 9.28 12.63 5.89
CA ASP A 89 10.03 11.59 5.19
C ASP A 89 9.55 10.19 5.61
N GLU A 90 8.85 9.51 4.72
CA GLU A 90 8.25 8.20 4.91
C GLU A 90 9.26 7.10 5.30
N LYS A 91 10.53 7.27 4.93
CA LYS A 91 11.62 6.35 5.30
C LYS A 91 11.93 6.34 6.78
N LYS A 92 11.47 7.35 7.54
CA LYS A 92 11.72 7.50 8.97
C LYS A 92 10.63 6.91 9.85
N TYR A 93 9.50 6.50 9.26
CA TYR A 93 8.32 6.06 10.01
C TYR A 93 7.92 4.64 9.67
N ARG A 94 7.50 3.91 10.70
CA ARG A 94 7.06 2.52 10.61
C ARG A 94 5.57 2.41 10.92
N LEU A 95 4.93 1.40 10.35
CA LEU A 95 3.49 1.15 10.52
C LEU A 95 3.11 1.06 12.01
N ASN A 96 3.86 0.28 12.80
CA ASN A 96 3.59 0.08 14.24
C ASN A 96 3.84 1.32 15.13
N GLN A 97 4.43 2.39 14.60
CA GLN A 97 4.56 3.68 15.29
C GLN A 97 3.33 4.57 15.08
N LEU A 98 2.64 4.36 13.96
CA LEU A 98 1.61 5.27 13.48
C LEU A 98 0.20 4.72 13.62
N LEU A 99 0.01 3.42 13.43
CA LEU A 99 -1.31 2.80 13.34
C LEU A 99 -1.49 1.68 14.36
N ALA A 100 -2.63 1.68 15.04
CA ALA A 100 -3.11 0.63 15.93
C ALA A 100 -4.27 -0.12 15.26
N GLU A 101 -4.67 -1.26 15.83
CA GLU A 101 -5.84 -2.01 15.39
C GLU A 101 -7.09 -1.12 15.37
N GLY A 102 -7.88 -1.24 14.32
CA GLY A 102 -9.06 -0.40 14.05
C GLY A 102 -8.77 0.99 13.49
N ASN A 103 -7.49 1.41 13.40
CA ASN A 103 -7.17 2.69 12.77
C ASN A 103 -7.27 2.60 11.25
N THR A 104 -7.56 3.76 10.65
CA THR A 104 -7.54 3.97 9.21
C THR A 104 -6.53 5.04 8.83
N CYS A 105 -6.02 4.96 7.60
CA CYS A 105 -5.30 6.04 6.95
C CYS A 105 -5.62 6.04 5.46
N ASP A 106 -5.29 7.14 4.79
CA ASP A 106 -5.45 7.26 3.36
C ASP A 106 -4.09 7.19 2.67
N TYR A 107 -4.06 6.55 1.51
CA TYR A 107 -2.91 6.51 0.61
C TYR A 107 -3.36 7.02 -0.75
N LEU A 108 -2.75 8.11 -1.20
CA LEU A 108 -2.98 8.71 -2.51
C LEU A 108 -1.80 8.36 -3.42
N TYR A 109 -2.10 7.76 -4.55
CA TYR A 109 -1.17 7.50 -5.63
C TYR A 109 -1.60 8.27 -6.87
N ASP A 110 -0.65 8.82 -7.60
CA ASP A 110 -0.85 9.68 -8.76
C ASP A 110 -1.71 10.92 -8.44
N PHE A 111 -1.06 12.08 -8.32
CA PHE A 111 -1.77 13.33 -7.99
C PHE A 111 -2.62 13.86 -9.15
N GLY A 112 -2.40 13.37 -10.38
CA GLY A 112 -3.23 13.67 -11.56
C GLY A 112 -4.53 12.90 -11.52
N ASP A 113 -4.48 11.58 -11.50
CA ASP A 113 -5.63 10.69 -11.47
C ASP A 113 -6.26 10.55 -10.08
N SER A 114 -5.52 10.90 -9.04
CA SER A 114 -5.98 10.91 -7.64
C SER A 114 -6.49 9.54 -7.16
N TRP A 115 -5.72 8.48 -7.38
CA TRP A 115 -6.05 7.14 -6.90
C TRP A 115 -6.01 7.06 -5.38
N MET A 116 -7.15 7.33 -4.76
CA MET A 116 -7.30 7.32 -3.29
C MET A 116 -7.59 5.92 -2.78
N HIS A 117 -6.80 5.47 -1.81
CA HIS A 117 -7.01 4.19 -1.11
C HIS A 117 -7.30 4.44 0.36
N ARG A 118 -8.27 3.72 0.89
CA ARG A 118 -8.48 3.59 2.33
C ARG A 118 -7.76 2.35 2.82
N ILE A 119 -6.86 2.53 3.78
CA ILE A 119 -6.16 1.45 4.47
C ILE A 119 -6.74 1.34 5.88
N THR A 120 -7.24 0.17 6.23
CA THR A 120 -7.77 -0.16 7.56
C THR A 120 -6.90 -1.23 8.20
N VAL A 121 -6.45 -1.01 9.44
CA VAL A 121 -5.79 -2.05 10.23
C VAL A 121 -6.86 -2.94 10.85
N GLU A 122 -7.09 -4.11 10.27
CA GLU A 122 -8.14 -5.03 10.74
C GLU A 122 -7.71 -5.80 11.99
N THR A 123 -6.44 -6.22 12.04
CA THR A 123 -5.94 -7.07 13.14
C THR A 123 -4.46 -6.85 13.35
N ILE A 124 -4.04 -6.92 14.60
CA ILE A 124 -2.63 -6.95 15.01
C ILE A 124 -2.40 -8.18 15.90
N LYS A 125 -1.43 -9.02 15.56
CA LYS A 125 -1.05 -10.21 16.33
C LYS A 125 0.42 -10.15 16.72
N ASP A 126 0.75 -10.57 17.92
CA ASP A 126 2.14 -10.75 18.34
C ASP A 126 2.77 -11.89 17.55
N VAL A 127 3.99 -11.67 17.08
CA VAL A 127 4.80 -12.67 16.38
C VAL A 127 6.07 -12.93 17.17
N LYS A 128 6.42 -14.21 17.30
CA LYS A 128 7.71 -14.57 17.90
C LYS A 128 8.82 -14.14 16.95
N PRO A 129 9.88 -13.47 17.45
CA PRO A 129 11.04 -13.14 16.64
C PRO A 129 11.60 -14.38 15.94
N SER A 130 11.82 -14.29 14.63
CA SER A 130 12.51 -15.31 13.85
C SER A 130 14.02 -15.08 13.92
N PRO A 131 14.85 -16.14 13.87
CA PRO A 131 16.31 -15.99 13.80
C PRO A 131 16.79 -15.18 12.59
N SER A 132 16.08 -15.23 11.45
CA SER A 132 16.41 -14.46 10.26
C SER A 132 15.98 -12.99 10.36
N ASP A 133 14.99 -12.69 11.18
CA ASP A 133 14.41 -11.34 11.43
C ASP A 133 14.21 -10.45 10.18
N ASP A 134 14.03 -11.07 9.00
CA ASP A 134 13.97 -10.38 7.72
C ASP A 134 12.62 -9.71 7.44
N GLY A 135 11.63 -9.89 8.34
CA GLY A 135 10.26 -9.43 8.14
C GLY A 135 9.51 -10.24 7.08
N PHE A 136 8.25 -9.90 6.86
CA PHE A 136 7.39 -10.59 5.90
C PHE A 136 6.32 -9.66 5.32
N ALA A 137 5.87 -9.95 4.11
CA ALA A 137 4.67 -9.36 3.51
C ALA A 137 4.09 -10.32 2.46
N TRP A 138 2.76 -10.42 2.40
CA TRP A 138 2.03 -11.11 1.33
C TRP A 138 0.58 -10.62 1.24
N VAL A 139 -0.07 -10.88 0.10
CA VAL A 139 -1.50 -10.66 -0.09
C VAL A 139 -2.24 -11.97 0.13
N GLU A 140 -3.16 -12.00 1.09
CA GLU A 140 -3.96 -13.18 1.42
C GLU A 140 -5.19 -13.30 0.53
N ALA A 141 -5.86 -12.18 0.26
CA ALA A 141 -7.09 -12.12 -0.53
C ALA A 141 -7.21 -10.78 -1.24
N GLY A 142 -8.07 -10.73 -2.25
CA GLY A 142 -8.42 -9.52 -2.98
C GLY A 142 -9.39 -9.84 -4.08
N GLU A 143 -10.01 -8.80 -4.62
CA GLU A 143 -10.95 -8.88 -5.73
C GLU A 143 -10.64 -7.82 -6.76
N ARG A 144 -10.84 -8.18 -8.02
CA ARG A 144 -10.79 -7.36 -9.23
C ARG A 144 -9.40 -6.79 -9.54
N ALA A 145 -9.17 -6.51 -10.81
CA ALA A 145 -7.98 -5.80 -11.27
C ALA A 145 -8.04 -4.33 -10.86
N CYS A 146 -6.88 -3.74 -10.58
CA CYS A 146 -6.79 -2.30 -10.49
C CYS A 146 -6.86 -1.67 -11.87
N PRO A 147 -7.30 -0.39 -11.96
CA PRO A 147 -7.21 0.37 -13.19
C PRO A 147 -5.78 0.39 -13.71
N PRO A 148 -5.57 0.42 -15.02
CA PRO A 148 -4.27 0.82 -15.59
C PRO A 148 -3.88 2.23 -15.15
N ASP A 149 -2.57 2.54 -15.12
CA ASP A 149 -2.10 3.92 -14.95
C ASP A 149 -2.73 4.82 -16.03
N ASP A 150 -2.99 6.09 -15.72
CA ASP A 150 -3.58 7.08 -16.63
C ASP A 150 -5.02 6.76 -17.14
N ALA A 151 -5.80 6.00 -16.38
CA ALA A 151 -7.19 5.66 -16.76
C ALA A 151 -8.20 6.79 -16.50
N GLY A 152 -7.75 7.99 -16.13
CA GLY A 152 -8.60 9.15 -15.86
C GLY A 152 -9.24 9.15 -14.47
N GLY A 153 -8.55 8.55 -13.50
CA GLY A 153 -8.96 8.47 -12.11
C GLY A 153 -10.17 7.57 -11.89
N SER A 154 -10.69 7.57 -10.66
CA SER A 154 -11.83 6.70 -10.30
C SER A 154 -13.07 6.97 -11.17
N GLY A 155 -13.31 8.23 -11.56
CA GLY A 155 -14.44 8.59 -12.39
C GLY A 155 -14.31 8.08 -13.83
N GLY A 156 -13.11 8.19 -14.43
CA GLY A 156 -12.84 7.68 -15.77
C GLY A 156 -12.96 6.17 -15.84
N TYR A 157 -12.36 5.49 -14.87
CA TYR A 157 -12.41 4.03 -14.82
C TYR A 157 -13.81 3.49 -14.49
N GLN A 158 -14.56 4.12 -13.57
CA GLN A 158 -15.96 3.72 -13.31
C GLN A 158 -16.83 3.86 -14.57
N ASN A 159 -16.65 4.97 -15.30
CA ASN A 159 -17.37 5.17 -16.57
C ASN A 159 -17.05 4.05 -17.60
N PHE A 160 -15.78 3.62 -17.67
CA PHE A 160 -15.43 2.46 -18.49
C PHE A 160 -16.15 1.18 -18.04
N LEU A 161 -16.17 0.89 -16.73
CA LEU A 161 -16.86 -0.29 -16.19
C LEU A 161 -18.36 -0.28 -16.48
N ASP A 162 -19.00 0.89 -16.33
CA ASP A 162 -20.42 1.07 -16.63
C ASP A 162 -20.71 0.79 -18.13
N ARG A 163 -19.87 1.34 -19.02
CA ARG A 163 -19.96 1.09 -20.47
C ARG A 163 -19.68 -0.35 -20.84
N LEU A 164 -18.69 -0.98 -20.20
CA LEU A 164 -18.40 -2.40 -20.43
C LEU A 164 -19.61 -3.27 -20.13
N ASN A 165 -20.40 -2.89 -19.10
CA ASN A 165 -21.64 -3.58 -18.75
C ASN A 165 -22.79 -3.29 -19.73
N ASP A 166 -22.97 -2.03 -20.13
CA ASP A 166 -24.11 -1.57 -20.90
C ASP A 166 -23.92 -1.76 -22.42
N ASP A 167 -22.72 -1.52 -22.94
CA ASP A 167 -22.36 -1.66 -24.35
C ASP A 167 -20.94 -2.26 -24.51
N PRO A 168 -20.77 -3.57 -24.26
CA PRO A 168 -19.46 -4.23 -24.28
C PRO A 168 -18.78 -4.23 -25.65
N TYR A 169 -19.52 -3.96 -26.72
CA TYR A 169 -19.02 -3.93 -28.10
C TYR A 169 -18.97 -2.52 -28.71
N GLY A 170 -19.30 -1.50 -27.94
CA GLY A 170 -19.25 -0.10 -28.35
C GLY A 170 -17.84 0.38 -28.69
N ASP A 171 -17.74 1.40 -29.50
CA ASP A 171 -16.44 1.90 -29.96
C ASP A 171 -15.57 2.44 -28.82
N GLU A 172 -16.16 3.10 -27.82
CA GLU A 172 -15.42 3.62 -26.66
C GLU A 172 -14.96 2.51 -25.74
N THR A 173 -15.75 1.46 -25.53
CA THR A 173 -15.37 0.27 -24.77
C THR A 173 -14.19 -0.44 -25.43
N LYS A 174 -14.25 -0.63 -26.74
CA LYS A 174 -13.15 -1.21 -27.52
C LYS A 174 -11.89 -0.35 -27.48
N ALA A 175 -12.02 0.96 -27.64
CA ALA A 175 -10.88 1.87 -27.57
C ALA A 175 -10.17 1.80 -26.21
N PHE A 176 -10.92 1.73 -25.10
CA PHE A 176 -10.34 1.55 -23.78
C PHE A 176 -9.65 0.18 -23.65
N GLN A 177 -10.29 -0.91 -24.10
CA GLN A 177 -9.71 -2.25 -24.05
C GLN A 177 -8.42 -2.36 -24.89
N GLU A 178 -8.39 -1.76 -26.07
CA GLU A 178 -7.19 -1.71 -26.91
C GLU A 178 -6.06 -0.92 -26.23
N TRP A 179 -6.39 0.20 -25.57
CA TRP A 179 -5.43 1.01 -24.82
C TRP A 179 -4.93 0.30 -23.53
N ALA A 180 -5.83 -0.29 -22.76
CA ALA A 180 -5.49 -1.00 -21.51
C ALA A 180 -4.72 -2.32 -21.76
N GLY A 181 -4.78 -2.84 -22.99
CA GLY A 181 -4.25 -4.14 -23.41
C GLY A 181 -5.36 -5.18 -23.56
N LEU A 182 -5.25 -5.98 -24.61
CA LEU A 182 -6.26 -6.98 -24.98
C LEU A 182 -6.49 -8.05 -23.89
N ASP A 183 -5.54 -8.23 -22.98
CA ASP A 183 -5.62 -9.18 -21.89
C ASP A 183 -6.16 -8.55 -20.58
N PHE A 184 -6.52 -7.27 -20.61
CA PHE A 184 -7.05 -6.59 -19.43
C PHE A 184 -8.46 -7.08 -19.13
N ASP A 185 -8.60 -7.72 -17.96
CA ASP A 185 -9.87 -8.19 -17.42
C ASP A 185 -10.11 -7.53 -16.06
N PRO A 186 -11.09 -6.62 -15.94
CA PRO A 186 -11.35 -5.88 -14.70
C PRO A 186 -11.80 -6.78 -13.54
N GLU A 187 -12.31 -7.99 -13.83
CA GLU A 187 -12.71 -8.92 -12.77
C GLU A 187 -11.57 -9.81 -12.27
N ARG A 188 -10.42 -9.79 -12.94
CA ARG A 188 -9.31 -10.68 -12.62
C ARG A 188 -8.41 -10.10 -11.53
N PHE A 189 -8.16 -10.89 -10.49
CA PHE A 189 -7.08 -10.64 -9.53
C PHE A 189 -6.15 -11.85 -9.44
N ASP A 190 -4.90 -11.70 -9.86
CA ASP A 190 -3.89 -12.75 -9.79
C ASP A 190 -3.04 -12.62 -8.52
N ARG A 191 -3.56 -13.17 -7.42
CA ARG A 191 -2.87 -13.19 -6.12
C ARG A 191 -1.49 -13.88 -6.19
N GLN A 192 -1.33 -14.89 -7.04
CA GLN A 192 -0.06 -15.62 -7.12
C GLN A 192 1.03 -14.75 -7.77
N ALA A 193 0.71 -14.05 -8.86
CA ALA A 193 1.62 -13.11 -9.50
C ALA A 193 2.02 -11.96 -8.57
N VAL A 194 1.05 -11.40 -7.83
CA VAL A 194 1.31 -10.37 -6.82
C VAL A 194 2.28 -10.89 -5.74
N ASN A 195 2.01 -12.06 -5.16
CA ASN A 195 2.86 -12.61 -4.11
C ASN A 195 4.25 -13.01 -4.62
N ALA A 196 4.38 -13.44 -5.87
CA ALA A 196 5.68 -13.67 -6.51
C ALA A 196 6.48 -12.36 -6.62
N THR A 197 5.82 -11.25 -6.98
CA THR A 197 6.44 -9.92 -7.05
C THR A 197 6.92 -9.45 -5.68
N ILE A 198 6.06 -9.49 -4.65
CA ILE A 198 6.43 -9.11 -3.28
C ILE A 198 7.60 -9.97 -2.78
N SER A 199 7.54 -11.29 -2.98
CA SER A 199 8.60 -12.21 -2.58
C SER A 199 9.94 -11.88 -3.25
N ARG A 200 9.91 -11.52 -4.54
CA ARG A 200 11.11 -11.08 -5.29
C ARG A 200 11.69 -9.79 -4.72
N MET A 201 10.83 -8.83 -4.37
CA MET A 201 11.25 -7.55 -3.79
C MET A 201 11.93 -7.75 -2.42
N LEU A 202 11.39 -8.63 -1.58
CA LEU A 202 11.97 -9.01 -0.28
C LEU A 202 13.30 -9.76 -0.47
N TRP A 203 13.32 -10.77 -1.34
CA TRP A 203 14.51 -11.59 -1.60
C TRP A 203 15.67 -10.77 -2.14
N ASN A 204 15.41 -9.87 -3.09
CA ASN A 204 16.43 -8.99 -3.67
C ASN A 204 16.76 -7.78 -2.79
N ARG A 205 16.11 -7.65 -1.62
CA ARG A 205 16.26 -6.51 -0.71
C ARG A 205 15.97 -5.15 -1.35
N TRP A 206 15.08 -5.12 -2.34
CA TRP A 206 14.57 -3.86 -2.91
C TRP A 206 13.72 -3.12 -1.88
N ILE A 207 12.96 -3.88 -1.07
CA ILE A 207 12.32 -3.38 0.14
C ILE A 207 12.95 -4.07 1.36
N LYS A 208 13.06 -3.32 2.46
CA LYS A 208 13.56 -3.84 3.74
C LYS A 208 12.47 -3.72 4.79
N ILE A 209 12.14 -4.83 5.40
CA ILE A 209 11.22 -4.93 6.53
C ILE A 209 12.05 -5.44 7.71
N GLY A 210 11.89 -4.83 8.85
CA GLY A 210 12.68 -5.20 10.02
C GLY A 210 13.59 -4.08 10.51
N PRO A 211 14.48 -4.37 11.45
CA PRO A 211 15.36 -3.36 12.07
C PRO A 211 16.36 -2.76 11.12
#